data_378ac0fa47e2e078638e77a2642e0482
#
_entry.id   378ac0fa47e2e078638e77a2642e0482
#
_cell.length_a   1.000
_cell.length_b   1.000
_cell.length_c   1.000
_cell.angle_alpha   90.00
_cell.angle_beta   90.00
_cell.angle_gamma   90.00
#
_symmetry.space_group_name_H-M   'P 1'
#
loop_
_entity.id
_entity.type
_entity.pdbx_description
1 polymer ?
#
loop_
_entity_poly.entity_id
_entity_poly.type
_entity_poly.pdbx_seq_one_letter_code
_entity_poly.pdbx_strand_id
1 'polypeptide(L)' 'MPNNAEIIKIAIEDFGEIQDYMLLARKENATETYAKLKKKYISLKALLNVLGVNLTDIDEIKE' A
#
# COMPACT_ATOMS: atom_id res chain seq x y z
N MET A 1 -22.74 4.72 -6.83
CA MET A 1 -21.48 3.97 -7.06
C MET A 1 -20.29 4.88 -6.99
N PRO A 2 -19.18 4.46 -6.35
CA PRO A 2 -17.98 5.28 -6.38
C PRO A 2 -17.46 5.36 -7.83
N ASN A 3 -16.97 6.53 -8.20
CA ASN A 3 -16.32 6.71 -9.49
C ASN A 3 -14.84 6.35 -9.39
N ASN A 4 -14.13 6.33 -10.53
CA ASN A 4 -12.71 5.96 -10.54
C ASN A 4 -11.86 6.86 -9.65
N ALA A 5 -12.19 8.15 -9.55
CA ALA A 5 -11.45 9.08 -8.71
C ALA A 5 -11.57 8.73 -7.23
N GLU A 6 -12.77 8.32 -6.78
CA GLU A 6 -12.96 7.87 -5.40
C GLU A 6 -12.23 6.56 -5.12
N ILE A 7 -12.29 5.62 -6.05
CA ILE A 7 -11.58 4.34 -5.91
C ILE A 7 -10.08 4.58 -5.80
N ILE A 8 -9.53 5.43 -6.64
CA ILE A 8 -8.11 5.79 -6.63
C ILE A 8 -7.74 6.46 -5.30
N LYS A 9 -8.56 7.40 -4.84
CA LYS A 9 -8.31 8.09 -3.57
C LYS A 9 -8.25 7.12 -2.40
N ILE A 10 -9.24 6.24 -2.29
CA ILE A 10 -9.31 5.24 -1.22
C ILE A 10 -8.10 4.30 -1.30
N ALA A 11 -7.77 3.83 -2.50
CA ALA A 11 -6.63 2.93 -2.70
C ALA A 11 -5.31 3.59 -2.31
N ILE A 12 -5.11 4.86 -2.64
CA ILE A 12 -3.92 5.60 -2.25
C ILE A 12 -3.84 5.77 -0.73
N GLU A 13 -4.95 6.10 -0.09
CA GLU A 13 -5.01 6.23 1.37
C GLU A 13 -4.68 4.89 2.05
N ASP A 14 -5.27 3.80 1.57
CA ASP A 14 -5.01 2.47 2.11
C ASP A 14 -3.56 2.06 1.90
N PHE A 15 -3.00 2.39 0.74
CA PHE A 15 -1.60 2.10 0.43
C PHE A 15 -0.65 2.83 1.38
N GLY A 16 -0.92 4.10 1.67
CA GLY A 16 -0.14 4.85 2.66
C GLY A 16 -0.24 4.26 4.04
N GLU A 17 -1.44 3.91 4.47
CA GLU A 17 -1.68 3.33 5.79
C GLU A 17 -0.98 1.98 5.97
N ILE A 18 -1.08 1.09 4.96
CA ILE A 18 -0.45 -0.21 5.04
C ILE A 18 1.08 -0.09 5.13
N GLN A 19 1.66 0.87 4.43
CA GLN A 19 3.09 1.12 4.49
C GLN A 19 3.52 1.62 5.86
N ASP A 20 2.73 2.48 6.50
CA ASP A 20 3.00 2.94 7.86
C ASP A 20 3.05 1.76 8.83
N TYR A 21 2.09 0.83 8.74
CA TYR A 21 2.08 -0.37 9.56
C TYR A 21 3.28 -1.28 9.26
N MET A 22 3.67 -1.39 7.99
CA MET A 22 4.85 -2.18 7.61
C MET A 22 6.13 -1.61 8.23
N LEU A 23 6.28 -0.29 8.19
CA LEU A 23 7.43 0.38 8.80
C LEU A 23 7.46 0.17 10.32
N LEU A 24 6.30 0.23 10.96
CA LEU A 24 6.18 -0.04 12.39
C LEU A 24 6.54 -1.49 12.71
N ALA A 25 6.02 -2.44 11.93
CA ALA A 25 6.34 -3.86 12.09
C ALA A 25 7.83 -4.12 11.93
N ARG A 26 8.47 -3.46 10.96
CA ARG A 26 9.91 -3.56 10.73
C ARG A 26 10.69 -3.05 11.95
N LYS A 27 10.30 -1.91 12.48
CA LYS A 27 10.92 -1.29 13.64
C LYS A 27 10.83 -2.20 14.87
N GLU A 28 9.72 -2.90 15.01
CA GLU A 28 9.46 -3.80 16.14
C GLU A 28 9.95 -5.22 15.90
N ASN A 29 10.57 -5.48 14.76
CA ASN A 29 11.03 -6.82 14.36
C ASN A 29 9.90 -7.85 14.32
N ALA A 30 8.68 -7.40 14.01
CA ALA A 30 7.50 -8.26 13.88
C ALA A 30 7.46 -8.87 12.48
N THR A 31 8.30 -9.88 12.24
CA THR A 31 8.52 -10.43 10.90
C THR A 31 7.27 -11.06 10.29
N GLU A 32 6.48 -11.78 11.09
CA GLU A 32 5.24 -12.39 10.59
C GLU A 32 4.19 -11.35 10.25
N THR A 33 4.07 -10.32 11.09
CA THR A 33 3.16 -9.19 10.85
C THR A 33 3.57 -8.47 9.58
N TYR A 34 4.86 -8.20 9.41
CA TYR A 34 5.39 -7.58 8.20
C TYR A 34 5.03 -8.39 6.96
N ALA A 35 5.21 -9.70 7.00
CA ALA A 35 4.91 -10.58 5.87
C ALA A 35 3.43 -10.53 5.48
N LYS A 36 2.52 -10.50 6.46
CA LYS A 36 1.09 -10.38 6.21
C LYS A 36 0.72 -9.03 5.60
N LEU A 37 1.26 -7.96 6.15
CA LEU A 37 1.04 -6.61 5.64
C LEU A 37 1.58 -6.47 4.22
N LYS A 38 2.72 -7.09 3.94
CA LYS A 38 3.33 -7.05 2.61
C LYS A 38 2.42 -7.65 1.53
N LYS A 39 1.68 -8.70 1.84
CA LYS A 39 0.72 -9.27 0.89
C LYS A 39 -0.32 -8.23 0.47
N LYS A 40 -0.85 -7.48 1.43
CA LYS A 40 -1.82 -6.42 1.15
C LYS A 40 -1.17 -5.26 0.39
N TYR A 41 0.04 -4.91 0.76
CA TYR A 41 0.86 -3.91 0.07
C TYR A 41 1.02 -4.25 -1.42
N ILE A 42 1.40 -5.50 -1.72
CA ILE A 42 1.57 -5.96 -3.10
C ILE A 42 0.25 -5.87 -3.87
N SER A 43 -0.86 -6.30 -3.24
CA SER A 43 -2.18 -6.25 -3.88
C SER A 43 -2.60 -4.82 -4.20
N LEU A 44 -2.40 -3.88 -3.26
CA LEU A 44 -2.72 -2.48 -3.47
C LEU A 44 -1.82 -1.85 -4.53
N LYS A 45 -0.54 -2.21 -4.53
CA LYS A 45 0.41 -1.74 -5.52
C LYS A 45 -0.01 -2.16 -6.93
N ALA A 46 -0.41 -3.42 -7.09
CA ALA A 46 -0.90 -3.93 -8.37
C ALA A 46 -2.17 -3.20 -8.82
N LEU A 47 -3.12 -2.99 -7.89
CA LEU A 47 -4.35 -2.26 -8.19
C LEU A 47 -4.06 -0.84 -8.65
N LEU A 48 -3.22 -0.12 -7.92
CA LEU A 48 -2.87 1.26 -8.26
C LEU A 48 -2.17 1.34 -9.61
N ASN A 49 -1.31 0.37 -9.91
CA ASN A 49 -0.64 0.30 -11.20
C ASN A 49 -1.65 0.11 -12.34
N VAL A 50 -2.63 -0.78 -12.16
CA VAL A 50 -3.71 -0.99 -13.14
C VAL A 50 -4.54 0.28 -13.33
N LEU A 51 -4.75 1.05 -12.26
CA LEU A 51 -5.50 2.30 -12.31
C LEU A 51 -4.69 3.47 -12.91
N GLY A 52 -3.44 3.23 -13.27
CA GLY A 52 -2.59 4.25 -13.90
C GLY A 52 -1.95 5.23 -12.93
N VAL A 53 -1.92 4.91 -11.65
CA VAL A 53 -1.31 5.78 -10.63
C VAL A 53 0.21 5.63 -10.66
N ASN A 54 0.92 6.75 -10.68
CA ASN A 54 2.37 6.77 -10.58
C ASN A 54 2.78 6.50 -9.13
N LEU A 55 3.47 5.39 -8.91
CA LEU A 55 3.86 4.94 -7.57
C LEU A 55 5.17 5.55 -7.07
N THR A 56 5.88 6.29 -7.91
CA THR A 56 7.23 6.79 -7.59
C THR A 56 7.26 7.58 -6.27
N ASP A 57 6.28 8.45 -6.06
CA ASP A 57 6.25 9.33 -4.89
C ASP A 57 5.52 8.72 -3.68
N ILE A 58 4.68 7.73 -3.90
CA ILE A 58 3.84 7.18 -2.84
C ILE A 58 4.30 5.81 -2.34
N ASP A 59 5.18 5.13 -3.06
CA ASP A 59 5.73 3.84 -2.65
C ASP A 59 7.00 4.05 -1.82
N GLU A 60 6.84 4.05 -0.51
CA GLU A 60 7.96 4.24 0.42
C GLU A 60 8.75 2.96 0.65
N ILE A 61 8.06 1.82 0.66
CA ILE A 61 8.66 0.51 0.93
C ILE A 61 9.53 0.05 -0.24
N LYS A 62 9.05 0.23 -1.47
CA LYS A 62 9.77 -0.08 -2.71
C LYS A 62 10.21 -1.54 -2.83
N GLU A 63 9.31 -2.44 -2.51
CA GLU A 63 9.55 -3.89 -2.64
C GLU A 63 8.78 -4.56 -3.77
#